data_2786c0de26413ec05cf2489c22844374
#
_entry.id   2786c0de26413ec05cf2489c22844374
#
_cell.length_a   1.000
_cell.length_b   1.000
_cell.length_c   1.000
_cell.angle_alpha   90.00
_cell.angle_beta   90.00
_cell.angle_gamma   90.00
#
_symmetry.space_group_name_H-M   'P 1'
#
loop_
_entity.id
_entity.type
_entity.pdbx_description
1 polymer ?
#
loop_
_entity_poly.entity_id
_entity_poly.type
_entity_poly.pdbx_seq_one_letter_code
_entity_poly.pdbx_strand_id
1 'polypeptide(L)'
;MAIIVNKPLPEFEANATSGIRVTNTTHVGKTMVLYFYPKDNTPGCTTEAMQFRDKYKDFAKAGATVFGVSRDNMKSHDEFKSKLELPFDLIADTEEKMCHMFGVVKNKIMYGKKVKGIERSTFLVGADGMLKEEWRGLKVPGHVDDVLKAVKALKKAA
;
A
#
# COMPACT_ATOMS: atom_id res chain seq x y z
N MET A 1 0.59 16.52 7.60
CA MET A 1 -0.82 16.39 7.97
C MET A 1 -1.20 14.92 8.05
N ALA A 2 -2.01 14.57 9.02
CA ALA A 2 -2.46 13.19 9.19
C ALA A 2 -3.62 12.87 8.25
N ILE A 3 -3.75 11.59 7.90
CA ILE A 3 -4.90 11.11 7.12
C ILE A 3 -6.10 10.90 8.04
N ILE A 4 -7.28 11.08 7.50
CA ILE A 4 -8.54 10.89 8.22
C ILE A 4 -9.54 10.17 7.31
N VAL A 5 -10.15 9.09 7.83
CA VAL A 5 -11.16 8.33 7.06
C VAL A 5 -12.34 9.25 6.71
N ASN A 6 -12.84 9.11 5.49
CA ASN A 6 -13.91 9.92 4.89
C ASN A 6 -13.51 11.36 4.57
N LYS A 7 -12.20 11.62 4.51
CA LYS A 7 -11.66 12.93 4.10
C LYS A 7 -10.71 12.73 2.92
N PRO A 8 -10.49 13.78 2.11
CA PRO A 8 -9.50 13.73 1.04
C PRO A 8 -8.11 13.47 1.61
N LEU A 9 -7.27 12.75 0.84
CA LEU A 9 -5.88 12.58 1.21
C LEU A 9 -5.15 13.92 1.17
N PRO A 10 -4.24 14.17 2.12
CA PRO A 10 -3.33 15.29 2.00
C PRO A 10 -2.45 15.17 0.76
N GLU A 11 -1.91 16.26 0.29
CA GLU A 11 -1.02 16.29 -0.87
C GLU A 11 0.25 15.47 -0.59
N PHE A 12 0.60 14.58 -1.51
CA PHE A 12 1.86 13.86 -1.48
C PHE A 12 2.35 13.57 -2.90
N GLU A 13 3.62 13.24 -3.00
CA GLU A 13 4.27 12.87 -4.24
C GLU A 13 5.29 11.78 -3.95
N ALA A 14 5.26 10.70 -4.73
CA ALA A 14 6.16 9.57 -4.53
C ALA A 14 6.53 8.94 -5.86
N ASN A 15 7.71 8.31 -5.89
CA ASN A 15 8.18 7.58 -7.06
C ASN A 15 7.94 6.10 -6.89
N ALA A 16 7.45 5.46 -7.93
CA ALA A 16 7.20 4.03 -7.97
C ALA A 16 8.04 3.36 -9.05
N THR A 17 8.05 2.05 -9.05
CA THR A 17 8.68 1.26 -10.11
C THR A 17 8.04 1.59 -11.47
N SER A 18 8.66 1.18 -12.56
CA SER A 18 8.20 1.45 -13.94
C SER A 18 8.19 2.93 -14.31
N GLY A 19 8.94 3.77 -13.59
CA GLY A 19 9.00 5.20 -13.85
C GLY A 19 7.72 5.95 -13.52
N ILE A 20 6.85 5.37 -12.70
CA ILE A 20 5.55 5.96 -12.35
C ILE A 20 5.70 6.90 -11.16
N ARG A 21 5.08 8.08 -11.27
CA ARG A 21 4.97 9.04 -10.19
C ARG A 21 3.54 8.99 -9.64
N VAL A 22 3.41 8.83 -8.34
CA VAL A 22 2.11 8.72 -7.67
C VAL A 22 1.90 9.95 -6.78
N THR A 23 0.74 10.58 -6.93
CA THR A 23 0.32 11.70 -6.07
C THR A 23 -1.07 11.40 -5.52
N ASN A 24 -1.55 12.26 -4.62
CA ASN A 24 -2.90 12.14 -4.09
C ASN A 24 -4.00 12.30 -5.15
N THR A 25 -3.68 12.81 -6.33
CA THR A 25 -4.65 13.03 -7.42
C THR A 25 -4.40 12.21 -8.68
N THR A 26 -3.27 11.50 -8.76
CA THR A 26 -2.89 10.76 -9.99
C THR A 26 -3.95 9.71 -10.39
N HIS A 27 -4.61 9.12 -9.41
CA HIS A 27 -5.58 8.04 -9.64
C HIS A 27 -7.03 8.45 -9.33
N VAL A 28 -7.33 9.74 -9.34
CA VAL A 28 -8.72 10.21 -9.26
C VAL A 28 -9.50 9.62 -10.43
N GLY A 29 -10.66 9.04 -10.14
CA GLY A 29 -11.44 8.29 -11.12
C GLY A 29 -11.26 6.77 -11.00
N LYS A 30 -10.27 6.31 -10.22
CA LYS A 30 -10.04 4.90 -9.92
C LYS A 30 -9.84 4.72 -8.42
N THR A 31 -10.29 3.58 -7.92
CA THR A 31 -10.00 3.18 -6.54
C THR A 31 -8.53 2.80 -6.43
N MET A 32 -7.88 3.23 -5.35
CA MET A 32 -6.47 2.94 -5.11
C MET A 32 -6.29 2.20 -3.79
N VAL A 33 -5.53 1.11 -3.83
CA VAL A 33 -5.15 0.37 -2.63
C VAL A 33 -3.66 0.62 -2.38
N LEU A 34 -3.34 1.12 -1.18
CA LEU A 34 -1.97 1.35 -0.75
C LEU A 34 -1.69 0.41 0.43
N TYR A 35 -0.82 -0.59 0.23
CA TYR A 35 -0.46 -1.45 1.34
C TYR A 35 0.98 -1.18 1.76
N PHE A 36 1.15 -0.86 3.05
CA PHE A 36 2.46 -0.55 3.65
C PHE A 36 3.02 -1.79 4.29
N TYR A 37 4.30 -2.08 4.04
CA TYR A 37 4.97 -3.26 4.57
C TYR A 37 6.39 -2.93 5.01
N PRO A 38 6.96 -3.72 5.95
CA PRO A 38 8.27 -3.39 6.53
C PRO A 38 9.45 -3.44 5.57
N LYS A 39 9.58 -4.49 4.76
CA LYS A 39 10.78 -4.67 3.95
C LYS A 39 10.63 -5.71 2.86
N ASP A 40 11.18 -5.42 1.65
CA ASP A 40 11.24 -6.37 0.54
C ASP A 40 11.98 -7.66 0.96
N ASN A 41 11.61 -8.77 0.34
CA ASN A 41 12.25 -10.09 0.51
C ASN A 41 12.13 -10.70 1.92
N THR A 42 11.29 -10.16 2.79
CA THR A 42 10.96 -10.82 4.06
C THR A 42 9.79 -11.79 3.85
N PRO A 43 9.68 -12.87 4.67
CA PRO A 43 8.65 -13.88 4.44
C PRO A 43 7.21 -13.35 4.41
N GLY A 44 6.81 -12.56 5.39
CA GLY A 44 5.46 -12.01 5.46
C GLY A 44 5.17 -11.03 4.33
N CYS A 45 6.12 -10.19 3.98
CA CYS A 45 5.96 -9.23 2.88
C CYS A 45 5.91 -9.93 1.53
N THR A 46 6.68 -10.98 1.34
CA THR A 46 6.64 -11.81 0.13
C THR A 46 5.27 -12.48 -0.01
N THR A 47 4.77 -13.07 1.06
CA THR A 47 3.44 -13.71 1.05
C THR A 47 2.33 -12.71 0.73
N GLU A 48 2.35 -11.56 1.34
CA GLU A 48 1.36 -10.50 1.09
C GLU A 48 1.39 -10.03 -0.36
N ALA A 49 2.58 -9.76 -0.89
CA ALA A 49 2.75 -9.35 -2.28
C ALA A 49 2.22 -10.42 -3.25
N MET A 50 2.51 -11.68 -2.99
CA MET A 50 2.03 -12.78 -3.83
C MET A 50 0.51 -12.92 -3.78
N GLN A 51 -0.11 -12.68 -2.64
CA GLN A 51 -1.57 -12.74 -2.53
C GLN A 51 -2.24 -11.59 -3.30
N PHE A 52 -1.69 -10.36 -3.24
CA PHE A 52 -2.17 -9.27 -4.08
C PHE A 52 -1.96 -9.57 -5.57
N ARG A 53 -0.80 -10.14 -5.92
CA ARG A 53 -0.52 -10.56 -7.30
C ARG A 53 -1.57 -11.54 -7.81
N ASP A 54 -1.85 -12.58 -7.03
CA ASP A 54 -2.75 -13.64 -7.46
C ASP A 54 -4.21 -13.15 -7.59
N LYS A 55 -4.58 -12.10 -6.88
CA LYS A 55 -5.91 -11.49 -6.94
C LYS A 55 -5.97 -10.22 -7.79
N TYR A 56 -4.85 -9.84 -8.41
CA TYR A 56 -4.78 -8.54 -9.10
C TYR A 56 -5.82 -8.38 -10.19
N LYS A 57 -6.11 -9.42 -10.96
CA LYS A 57 -7.14 -9.36 -12.01
C LYS A 57 -8.50 -8.99 -11.43
N ASP A 58 -8.82 -9.52 -10.25
CA ASP A 58 -10.08 -9.21 -9.58
C ASP A 58 -10.11 -7.76 -9.10
N PHE A 59 -8.99 -7.24 -8.58
CA PHE A 59 -8.88 -5.83 -8.24
C PHE A 59 -9.07 -4.94 -9.47
N ALA A 60 -8.42 -5.28 -10.58
CA ALA A 60 -8.52 -4.52 -11.82
C ALA A 60 -9.97 -4.51 -12.35
N LYS A 61 -10.66 -5.64 -12.31
CA LYS A 61 -12.08 -5.72 -12.71
C LYS A 61 -12.97 -4.85 -11.83
N ALA A 62 -12.60 -4.70 -10.57
CA ALA A 62 -13.32 -3.83 -9.64
C ALA A 62 -12.91 -2.36 -9.74
N GLY A 63 -12.06 -2.01 -10.70
CA GLY A 63 -11.64 -0.63 -10.94
C GLY A 63 -10.56 -0.13 -9.98
N ALA A 64 -9.79 -1.03 -9.37
CA ALA A 64 -8.78 -0.67 -8.39
C ALA A 64 -7.36 -0.85 -8.92
N THR A 65 -6.48 0.06 -8.52
CA THR A 65 -5.04 -0.04 -8.71
C THR A 65 -4.39 -0.32 -7.37
N VAL A 66 -3.40 -1.21 -7.33
CA VAL A 66 -2.70 -1.59 -6.10
C VAL A 66 -1.27 -1.06 -6.14
N PHE A 67 -0.81 -0.47 -5.05
CA PHE A 67 0.58 -0.09 -4.84
C PHE A 67 1.07 -0.63 -3.51
N GLY A 68 2.22 -1.30 -3.52
CA GLY A 68 2.93 -1.61 -2.28
C GLY A 68 3.83 -0.42 -1.91
N VAL A 69 3.97 -0.15 -0.63
CA VAL A 69 4.78 0.97 -0.13
C VAL A 69 5.72 0.48 0.95
N SER A 70 7.00 0.74 0.80
CA SER A 70 7.98 0.50 1.86
C SER A 70 9.11 1.52 1.78
N ARG A 71 10.00 1.47 2.78
CA ARG A 71 11.18 2.36 2.84
C ARG A 71 12.34 1.86 1.99
N ASP A 72 12.19 0.72 1.33
CA ASP A 72 13.23 0.19 0.45
C ASP A 72 13.46 1.12 -0.73
N ASN A 73 14.70 1.07 -1.27
CA ASN A 73 15.04 1.90 -2.42
C ASN A 73 14.48 1.31 -3.73
N MET A 74 14.58 2.09 -4.80
CA MET A 74 14.04 1.70 -6.11
C MET A 74 14.69 0.43 -6.65
N LYS A 75 15.98 0.26 -6.45
CA LYS A 75 16.70 -0.94 -6.90
C LYS A 75 16.14 -2.20 -6.24
N SER A 76 15.94 -2.15 -4.91
CA SER A 76 15.34 -3.25 -4.17
C SER A 76 13.93 -3.57 -4.68
N HIS A 77 13.12 -2.53 -4.89
CA HIS A 77 11.77 -2.69 -5.42
C HIS A 77 11.74 -3.28 -6.82
N ASP A 78 12.62 -2.83 -7.71
CA ASP A 78 12.70 -3.38 -9.07
C ASP A 78 13.04 -4.88 -9.04
N GLU A 79 13.98 -5.27 -8.19
CA GLU A 79 14.37 -6.67 -8.02
C GLU A 79 13.23 -7.50 -7.43
N PHE A 80 12.56 -6.98 -6.40
CA PHE A 80 11.46 -7.67 -5.74
C PHE A 80 10.26 -7.84 -6.68
N LYS A 81 9.91 -6.79 -7.40
CA LYS A 81 8.84 -6.83 -8.40
C LYS A 81 9.14 -7.85 -9.50
N SER A 82 10.35 -7.85 -10.02
CA SER A 82 10.77 -8.77 -11.08
C SER A 82 10.78 -10.23 -10.59
N LYS A 83 11.33 -10.45 -9.41
CA LYS A 83 11.43 -11.79 -8.81
C LYS A 83 10.06 -12.44 -8.60
N LEU A 84 9.09 -11.67 -8.13
CA LEU A 84 7.74 -12.16 -7.87
C LEU A 84 6.79 -11.98 -9.05
N GLU A 85 7.24 -11.36 -10.13
CA GLU A 85 6.40 -11.04 -11.29
C GLU A 85 5.14 -10.28 -10.90
N LEU A 86 5.31 -9.22 -10.08
CA LEU A 86 4.20 -8.41 -9.60
C LEU A 86 3.60 -7.59 -10.76
N PRO A 87 2.28 -7.67 -10.98
CA PRO A 87 1.60 -6.88 -12.03
C PRO A 87 1.30 -5.44 -11.62
N PHE A 88 1.68 -5.06 -10.41
CA PHE A 88 1.49 -3.71 -9.89
C PHE A 88 2.83 -3.12 -9.46
N ASP A 89 2.84 -1.83 -9.19
CA ASP A 89 4.08 -1.11 -8.88
C ASP A 89 4.29 -0.91 -7.39
N LEU A 90 5.55 -0.71 -7.02
CA LEU A 90 5.96 -0.52 -5.65
C LEU A 90 6.49 0.91 -5.48
N ILE A 91 6.02 1.60 -4.45
CA ILE A 91 6.45 2.96 -4.13
C ILE A 91 7.67 2.90 -3.21
N ALA A 92 8.74 3.61 -3.61
CA ALA A 92 9.98 3.71 -2.84
C ALA A 92 9.89 4.95 -1.94
N ASP A 93 9.45 4.76 -0.69
CA ASP A 93 9.30 5.84 0.28
C ASP A 93 10.56 5.94 1.15
N THR A 94 11.71 6.18 0.51
CA THR A 94 13.02 6.17 1.19
C THR A 94 13.17 7.24 2.25
N GLU A 95 12.44 8.35 2.13
CA GLU A 95 12.46 9.44 3.10
C GLU A 95 11.34 9.33 4.13
N GLU A 96 10.57 8.25 4.10
CA GLU A 96 9.47 7.96 5.02
C GLU A 96 8.34 9.01 5.02
N LYS A 97 8.23 9.81 3.97
CA LYS A 97 7.20 10.86 3.87
C LYS A 97 5.78 10.29 3.91
N MET A 98 5.51 9.27 3.09
CA MET A 98 4.22 8.61 3.10
C MET A 98 4.01 7.82 4.38
N CYS A 99 5.04 7.13 4.86
CA CYS A 99 4.95 6.35 6.08
C CYS A 99 4.57 7.22 7.27
N HIS A 100 5.13 8.42 7.39
CA HIS A 100 4.75 9.37 8.45
C HIS A 100 3.36 9.94 8.23
N MET A 101 3.02 10.32 7.00
CA MET A 101 1.70 10.88 6.68
C MET A 101 0.58 9.89 7.01
N PHE A 102 0.79 8.61 6.69
CA PHE A 102 -0.19 7.56 6.95
C PHE A 102 -0.11 7.00 8.39
N GLY A 103 0.86 7.47 9.18
CA GLY A 103 0.95 7.10 10.59
C GLY A 103 1.35 5.66 10.84
N VAL A 104 2.13 5.06 9.95
CA VAL A 104 2.53 3.66 10.05
C VAL A 104 3.93 3.45 10.62
N VAL A 105 4.64 4.52 10.94
CA VAL A 105 5.96 4.43 11.60
C VAL A 105 5.74 4.21 13.08
N LYS A 106 6.23 3.08 13.60
CA LYS A 106 6.07 2.71 15.00
C LYS A 106 7.42 2.44 15.65
N ASN A 107 7.52 2.79 16.94
CA ASN A 107 8.68 2.45 17.73
C ASN A 107 8.56 0.99 18.19
N LYS A 108 9.62 0.23 17.99
CA LYS A 108 9.71 -1.17 18.41
C LYS A 108 10.95 -1.37 19.24
N ILE A 109 10.94 -2.38 20.12
CA ILE A 109 12.13 -2.81 20.84
C ILE A 109 12.59 -4.11 20.19
N MET A 110 13.83 -4.11 19.68
CA MET A 110 14.42 -5.26 19.02
C MET A 110 15.82 -5.46 19.58
N TYR A 111 16.06 -6.64 20.19
CA TYR A 111 17.33 -6.96 20.87
C TYR A 111 17.70 -5.91 21.92
N GLY A 112 16.71 -5.41 22.67
CA GLY A 112 16.92 -4.40 23.71
C GLY A 112 17.14 -2.98 23.22
N LYS A 113 17.10 -2.75 21.90
CA LYS A 113 17.26 -1.43 21.29
C LYS A 113 15.95 -0.90 20.75
N LYS A 114 15.75 0.42 20.88
CA LYS A 114 14.60 1.10 20.26
C LYS A 114 14.88 1.27 18.77
N VAL A 115 14.02 0.70 17.93
CA VAL A 115 14.10 0.85 16.47
C VAL A 115 12.76 1.35 15.95
N LYS A 116 12.80 2.06 14.81
CA LYS A 116 11.59 2.44 14.10
C LYS A 116 11.26 1.35 13.08
N GLY A 117 10.02 0.89 13.09
CA GLY A 117 9.52 -0.10 12.13
C GLY A 117 8.25 0.40 11.47
N ILE A 118 7.85 -0.29 10.42
CA ILE A 118 6.58 -0.01 9.73
C ILE A 118 5.53 -0.98 10.23
N GLU A 119 4.43 -0.45 10.73
CA GLU A 119 3.25 -1.24 11.06
C GLU A 119 2.55 -1.64 9.77
N ARG A 120 2.45 -2.93 9.52
CA ARG A 120 1.78 -3.43 8.32
C ARG A 120 0.35 -2.92 8.27
N SER A 121 0.02 -2.15 7.25
CA SER A 121 -1.28 -1.46 7.14
C SER A 121 -1.68 -1.34 5.68
N THR A 122 -2.99 -1.29 5.44
CA THR A 122 -3.53 -1.08 4.09
C THR A 122 -4.57 0.03 4.14
N PHE A 123 -4.59 0.84 3.08
CA PHE A 123 -5.50 1.99 2.96
C PHE A 123 -6.24 1.92 1.64
N LEU A 124 -7.55 2.10 1.71
CA LEU A 124 -8.42 2.09 0.53
C LEU A 124 -8.86 3.51 0.22
N VAL A 125 -8.45 4.01 -0.95
CA VAL A 125 -8.78 5.36 -1.42
C VAL A 125 -9.79 5.24 -2.55
N GLY A 126 -10.92 5.91 -2.42
CA GLY A 126 -11.97 5.87 -3.42
C GLY A 126 -11.64 6.65 -4.68
N ALA A 127 -12.44 6.47 -5.72
CA ALA A 127 -12.30 7.17 -7.00
C ALA A 127 -12.43 8.69 -6.86
N ASP A 128 -13.06 9.15 -5.79
CA ASP A 128 -13.20 10.57 -5.45
C ASP A 128 -11.99 11.17 -4.73
N GLY A 129 -10.95 10.36 -4.49
CA GLY A 129 -9.74 10.78 -3.78
C GLY A 129 -9.85 10.79 -2.27
N MET A 130 -10.96 10.30 -1.73
CA MET A 130 -11.18 10.25 -0.28
C MET A 130 -10.76 8.91 0.30
N LEU A 131 -10.17 8.94 1.50
CA LEU A 131 -9.82 7.72 2.24
C LEU A 131 -11.12 7.05 2.71
N LYS A 132 -11.37 5.83 2.26
CA LYS A 132 -12.62 5.12 2.57
C LYS A 132 -12.48 4.14 3.72
N GLU A 133 -11.34 3.46 3.82
CA GLU A 133 -11.15 2.44 4.85
C GLU A 133 -9.67 2.27 5.15
N GLU A 134 -9.36 1.84 6.36
CA GLU A 134 -7.98 1.53 6.76
C GLU A 134 -7.94 0.24 7.59
N TRP A 135 -6.86 -0.54 7.39
CA TRP A 135 -6.54 -1.72 8.19
C TRP A 135 -5.16 -1.50 8.77
N ARG A 136 -5.06 -1.38 10.09
CA ARG A 136 -3.80 -1.13 10.79
C ARG A 136 -3.37 -2.31 11.63
N GLY A 137 -2.05 -2.56 11.71
CA GLY A 137 -1.54 -3.67 12.50
C GLY A 137 -2.12 -5.01 12.06
N LEU A 138 -2.29 -5.19 10.76
CA LEU A 138 -2.97 -6.35 10.20
C LEU A 138 -2.09 -7.59 10.19
N LYS A 139 -2.74 -8.74 10.07
CA LYS A 139 -2.09 -10.03 9.83
C LYS A 139 -2.37 -10.46 8.39
N VAL A 140 -1.36 -11.04 7.74
CA VAL A 140 -1.44 -11.38 6.31
C VAL A 140 -2.53 -12.39 5.96
N PRO A 141 -2.74 -13.51 6.71
CA PRO A 141 -3.78 -14.47 6.35
C PRO A 141 -5.17 -13.85 6.24
N GLY A 142 -5.82 -14.01 5.09
CA GLY A 142 -7.18 -13.52 4.84
C GLY A 142 -7.29 -12.03 4.55
N HIS A 143 -6.20 -11.26 4.70
CA HIS A 143 -6.25 -9.81 4.55
C HIS A 143 -6.57 -9.36 3.13
N VAL A 144 -5.90 -9.92 2.13
CA VAL A 144 -6.09 -9.50 0.72
C VAL A 144 -7.53 -9.76 0.28
N ASP A 145 -8.12 -10.86 0.72
CA ASP A 145 -9.53 -11.15 0.42
C ASP A 145 -10.47 -10.13 1.07
N ASP A 146 -10.17 -9.69 2.29
CA ASP A 146 -10.94 -8.64 2.98
C ASP A 146 -10.85 -7.31 2.22
N VAL A 147 -9.66 -6.95 1.74
CA VAL A 147 -9.47 -5.72 0.95
C VAL A 147 -10.23 -5.80 -0.36
N LEU A 148 -10.16 -6.93 -1.06
CA LEU A 148 -10.88 -7.14 -2.32
C LEU A 148 -12.39 -7.02 -2.11
N LYS A 149 -12.91 -7.60 -1.04
CA LYS A 149 -14.32 -7.49 -0.68
C LYS A 149 -14.74 -6.04 -0.47
N ALA A 150 -13.91 -5.26 0.22
CA ALA A 150 -14.17 -3.83 0.45
C ALA A 150 -14.17 -3.04 -0.86
N VAL A 151 -13.22 -3.33 -1.77
CA VAL A 151 -13.17 -2.71 -3.09
C VAL A 151 -14.44 -3.01 -3.90
N LYS A 152 -14.87 -4.26 -3.90
CA LYS A 152 -16.10 -4.67 -4.61
C LYS A 152 -17.34 -3.98 -4.04
N ALA A 153 -17.41 -3.86 -2.70
CA ALA A 153 -18.52 -3.17 -2.04
C ALA A 153 -18.56 -1.69 -2.43
N LEU A 154 -17.39 -1.05 -2.51
CA LEU A 154 -17.27 0.33 -2.90
C LEU A 154 -17.72 0.56 -4.35
N LYS A 155 -17.38 -0.36 -5.26
CA LYS A 155 -17.82 -0.31 -6.66
C LYS A 155 -19.34 -0.40 -6.79
N LYS A 156 -19.98 -1.27 -5.99
CA LYS A 156 -21.44 -1.41 -6.00
C LYS A 156 -22.15 -0.19 -5.48
N ALA A 157 -21.53 0.55 -4.52
CA ALA A 157 -22.10 1.74 -3.92
C ALA A 157 -21.96 2.99 -4.81
N ALA A 158 -21.13 2.92 -5.83
CA ALA A 158 -20.84 4.07 -6.70
C ALA A 158 -21.93 4.23 -7.79
#